data_db0dea47c69922a890442e21c6d513c7
#
_entry.id   db0dea47c69922a890442e21c6d513c7
#
_cell.length_a   1.000
_cell.length_b   1.000
_cell.length_c   1.000
_cell.angle_alpha   90.00
_cell.angle_beta   90.00
_cell.angle_gamma   90.00
#
_symmetry.space_group_name_H-M   'P 1'
#
loop_
_entity.id
_entity.type
_entity.pdbx_description
1 polymer ?
#
loop_
_entity_poly.entity_id
_entity_poly.type
_entity_poly.pdbx_seq_one_letter_code
_entity_poly.pdbx_strand_id
1 'polypeptide(L)'
;MAEIKVPFHRAAITKDEEDAVLDVLRSGWLTTGRYALEFEKKFSAAVSAGDEAAGRAPVISLAVNSNTSGMILAMEACGVREGTAVITTPYTFVSTATCARHLNADVFFADVEKDTYSIDPDKI
;
A
#
# COMPACT_ATOMS: atom_id res chain seq x y z
N MET A 1 27.81 27.04 14.68
CA MET A 1 27.47 26.14 13.56
C MET A 1 25.98 25.86 13.65
N ALA A 2 25.21 26.04 12.57
CA ALA A 2 23.80 25.68 12.58
C ALA A 2 23.67 24.15 12.69
N GLU A 3 22.84 23.70 13.62
CA GLU A 3 22.56 22.27 13.79
C GLU A 3 21.84 21.74 12.55
N ILE A 4 22.45 20.80 11.84
CA ILE A 4 21.83 20.16 10.67
C ILE A 4 20.79 19.16 11.20
N LYS A 5 19.50 19.49 11.12
CA LYS A 5 18.41 18.57 11.42
C LYS A 5 18.04 17.79 10.16
N VAL A 6 18.30 16.49 10.19
CA VAL A 6 17.84 15.57 9.14
C VAL A 6 16.47 15.05 9.57
N PRO A 7 15.37 15.41 8.87
CA PRO A 7 14.05 14.90 9.20
C PRO A 7 13.95 13.41 8.84
N PHE A 8 13.17 12.65 9.61
CA PHE A 8 12.89 11.24 9.30
C PHE A 8 12.18 11.11 7.94
N HIS A 9 11.28 12.02 7.65
CA HIS A 9 10.51 12.05 6.41
C HIS A 9 10.17 13.49 6.02
N ARG A 10 10.15 13.75 4.72
CA ARG A 10 9.65 14.99 4.13
C ARG A 10 8.95 14.67 2.82
N ALA A 11 7.67 15.00 2.71
CA ALA A 11 6.94 14.89 1.45
C ALA A 11 7.45 15.91 0.44
N ALA A 12 7.62 15.49 -0.81
CA ALA A 12 7.87 16.38 -1.94
C ALA A 12 6.50 16.79 -2.51
N ILE A 13 6.07 18.00 -2.18
CA ILE A 13 4.82 18.58 -2.68
C ILE A 13 5.20 19.70 -3.65
N THR A 14 4.68 19.64 -4.85
CA THR A 14 4.85 20.66 -5.89
C THR A 14 3.57 21.47 -6.05
N LYS A 15 3.63 22.47 -6.93
CA LYS A 15 2.47 23.30 -7.23
C LYS A 15 1.31 22.51 -7.84
N ASP A 16 1.61 21.44 -8.57
CA ASP A 16 0.60 20.63 -9.24
C ASP A 16 -0.25 19.85 -8.23
N GLU A 17 0.38 19.29 -7.16
CA GLU A 17 -0.37 18.65 -6.08
C GLU A 17 -1.22 19.65 -5.30
N GLU A 18 -0.66 20.84 -5.01
CA GLU A 18 -1.42 21.90 -4.33
C GLU A 18 -2.65 22.30 -5.14
N ASP A 19 -2.51 22.54 -6.44
CA ASP A 19 -3.60 22.97 -7.33
C ASP A 19 -4.66 21.87 -7.47
N ALA A 20 -4.25 20.59 -7.57
CA ALA A 20 -5.18 19.47 -7.61
C ALA A 20 -6.01 19.35 -6.33
N VAL A 21 -5.39 19.50 -5.16
CA VAL A 21 -6.09 19.49 -3.87
C VAL A 21 -7.06 20.68 -3.77
N LEU A 22 -6.62 21.88 -4.14
CA LEU A 22 -7.46 23.08 -4.12
C LEU A 22 -8.67 22.96 -5.07
N ASP A 23 -8.49 22.33 -6.23
CA ASP A 23 -9.58 22.11 -7.18
C ASP A 23 -10.62 21.14 -6.60
N VAL A 24 -10.22 20.07 -5.93
CA VAL A 24 -11.14 19.17 -5.22
C VAL A 24 -11.91 19.92 -4.13
N LEU A 25 -11.22 20.68 -3.28
CA LEU A 25 -11.86 21.46 -2.22
C LEU A 25 -12.90 22.46 -2.78
N ARG A 26 -12.56 23.17 -3.85
CA ARG A 26 -13.44 24.16 -4.50
C ARG A 26 -14.63 23.51 -5.20
N SER A 27 -14.50 22.28 -5.65
CA SER A 27 -15.60 21.53 -6.26
C SER A 27 -16.72 21.19 -5.27
N GLY A 28 -16.43 21.18 -3.96
CA GLY A 28 -17.33 20.73 -2.90
C GLY A 28 -17.58 19.22 -2.87
N TRP A 29 -16.98 18.45 -3.78
CA TRP A 29 -17.12 17.00 -3.83
C TRP A 29 -15.90 16.33 -3.17
N LEU A 30 -16.04 16.00 -1.87
CA LEU A 30 -14.95 15.53 -1.01
C LEU A 30 -14.93 14.00 -0.77
N THR A 31 -15.74 13.26 -1.49
CA THR A 31 -15.76 11.79 -1.49
C THR A 31 -15.13 11.24 -2.78
N THR A 32 -15.30 9.95 -3.06
CA THR A 32 -14.81 9.34 -4.31
C THR A 32 -15.31 10.13 -5.52
N GLY A 33 -14.41 10.69 -6.28
CA GLY A 33 -14.70 11.59 -7.38
C GLY A 33 -13.75 11.39 -8.55
N ARG A 34 -13.74 12.36 -9.48
CA ARG A 34 -13.02 12.26 -10.76
C ARG A 34 -11.53 11.95 -10.58
N TYR A 35 -10.84 12.53 -9.60
CA TYR A 35 -9.41 12.29 -9.38
C TYR A 35 -9.11 10.87 -8.92
N ALA A 36 -9.95 10.29 -8.05
CA ALA A 36 -9.81 8.90 -7.64
C ALA A 36 -10.00 7.96 -8.84
N LEU A 37 -11.05 8.15 -9.62
CA LEU A 37 -11.32 7.35 -10.82
C LEU A 37 -10.22 7.49 -11.89
N GLU A 38 -9.69 8.70 -12.07
CA GLU A 38 -8.59 8.95 -13.00
C GLU A 38 -7.29 8.29 -12.53
N PHE A 39 -7.00 8.35 -11.23
CA PHE A 39 -5.87 7.67 -10.61
C PHE A 39 -5.97 6.15 -10.82
N GLU A 40 -7.11 5.55 -10.48
CA GLU A 40 -7.35 4.10 -10.67
C GLU A 40 -7.13 3.68 -12.13
N LYS A 41 -7.66 4.46 -13.08
CA LYS A 41 -7.50 4.20 -14.52
C LYS A 41 -6.03 4.29 -14.96
N LYS A 42 -5.32 5.35 -14.57
CA LYS A 42 -3.91 5.57 -14.94
C LYS A 42 -3.02 4.51 -14.30
N PHE A 43 -3.26 4.18 -13.04
CA PHE A 43 -2.48 3.17 -12.34
C PHE A 43 -2.72 1.78 -12.92
N SER A 44 -3.99 1.41 -13.19
CA SER A 44 -4.33 0.16 -13.89
C SER A 44 -3.61 0.03 -15.23
N ALA A 45 -3.62 1.09 -16.03
CA ALA A 45 -2.92 1.11 -17.31
C ALA A 45 -1.40 0.95 -17.16
N ALA A 46 -0.80 1.60 -16.17
CA ALA A 46 0.63 1.54 -15.92
C ALA A 46 1.10 0.14 -15.48
N VAL A 47 0.34 -0.52 -14.59
CA VAL A 47 0.70 -1.87 -14.10
C VAL A 47 0.32 -2.98 -15.07
N SER A 48 -0.63 -2.74 -15.99
CA SER A 48 -1.02 -3.67 -17.06
C SER A 48 -0.19 -3.49 -18.33
N ALA A 49 0.79 -2.62 -18.35
CA ALA A 49 1.63 -2.41 -19.54
C ALA A 49 2.30 -3.72 -19.97
N GLY A 50 1.98 -4.18 -21.18
CA GLY A 50 2.46 -5.45 -21.75
C GLY A 50 1.62 -6.69 -21.41
N ASP A 51 0.56 -6.59 -20.61
CA ASP A 51 -0.26 -7.74 -20.25
C ASP A 51 -1.03 -8.30 -21.46
N GLU A 52 -1.56 -7.43 -22.31
CA GLU A 52 -2.23 -7.87 -23.55
C GLU A 52 -1.28 -8.67 -24.45
N ALA A 53 -0.03 -8.22 -24.61
CA ALA A 53 0.99 -8.92 -25.37
C ALA A 53 1.35 -10.28 -24.77
N ALA A 54 1.18 -10.43 -23.45
CA ALA A 54 1.40 -11.67 -22.71
C ALA A 54 0.13 -12.53 -22.56
N GLY A 55 -1.00 -12.11 -23.15
CA GLY A 55 -2.29 -12.83 -23.06
C GLY A 55 -2.91 -12.79 -21.65
N ARG A 56 -2.54 -11.83 -20.81
CA ARG A 56 -3.09 -11.64 -19.46
C ARG A 56 -4.22 -10.62 -19.48
N ALA A 57 -5.21 -10.83 -18.59
CA ALA A 57 -6.25 -9.83 -18.37
C ALA A 57 -5.67 -8.56 -17.74
N PRO A 58 -6.17 -7.36 -18.10
CA PRO A 58 -5.71 -6.12 -17.48
C PRO A 58 -6.04 -6.10 -16.00
N VAL A 59 -5.13 -5.52 -15.22
CA VAL A 59 -5.31 -5.31 -13.77
C VAL A 59 -6.33 -4.20 -13.55
N ILE A 60 -7.23 -4.40 -12.60
CA ILE A 60 -8.14 -3.37 -12.10
C ILE A 60 -7.59 -2.86 -10.77
N SER A 61 -7.43 -1.55 -10.66
CA SER A 61 -6.94 -0.91 -9.43
C SER A 61 -8.08 -0.21 -8.70
N LEU A 62 -8.07 -0.29 -7.39
CA LEU A 62 -9.01 0.41 -6.50
C LEU A 62 -8.23 1.29 -5.53
N ALA A 63 -8.58 2.56 -5.47
CA ALA A 63 -7.99 3.50 -4.53
C ALA A 63 -8.57 3.29 -3.13
N VAL A 64 -7.70 3.22 -2.14
CA VAL A 64 -8.05 3.15 -0.72
C VAL A 64 -7.41 4.30 0.03
N ASN A 65 -7.94 4.63 1.21
CA ASN A 65 -7.48 5.77 2.00
C ASN A 65 -6.13 5.55 2.69
N SER A 66 -5.65 4.31 2.78
CA SER A 66 -4.37 3.98 3.39
C SER A 66 -3.85 2.61 2.93
N ASN A 67 -2.53 2.42 3.02
CA ASN A 67 -1.93 1.10 2.81
C ASN A 67 -2.50 0.04 3.78
N THR A 68 -2.77 0.42 5.02
CA THR A 68 -3.37 -0.48 6.03
C THR A 68 -4.72 -1.03 5.55
N SER A 69 -5.59 -0.15 5.04
CA SER A 69 -6.89 -0.58 4.46
C SER A 69 -6.70 -1.50 3.26
N GLY A 70 -5.75 -1.17 2.38
CA GLY A 70 -5.41 -1.99 1.23
C GLY A 70 -4.90 -3.39 1.64
N MET A 71 -4.05 -3.46 2.67
CA MET A 71 -3.55 -4.75 3.18
C MET A 71 -4.66 -5.61 3.78
N ILE A 72 -5.60 -5.04 4.55
CA ILE A 72 -6.74 -5.79 5.08
C ILE A 72 -7.55 -6.40 3.94
N LEU A 73 -7.93 -5.58 2.94
CA LEU A 73 -8.69 -6.04 1.78
C LEU A 73 -7.94 -7.13 0.99
N ALA A 74 -6.63 -6.94 0.78
CA ALA A 74 -5.82 -7.91 0.05
C ALA A 74 -5.71 -9.24 0.82
N MET A 75 -5.48 -9.21 2.12
CA MET A 75 -5.42 -10.40 2.96
C MET A 75 -6.78 -11.14 2.96
N GLU A 76 -7.89 -10.42 3.09
CA GLU A 76 -9.23 -10.99 3.03
C GLU A 76 -9.50 -11.64 1.66
N ALA A 77 -9.13 -10.95 0.56
CA ALA A 77 -9.24 -11.49 -0.79
C ALA A 77 -8.38 -12.75 -1.00
N CYS A 78 -7.24 -12.87 -0.30
CA CYS A 78 -6.40 -14.07 -0.27
C CYS A 78 -6.94 -15.17 0.66
N GLY A 79 -8.08 -14.96 1.32
CA GLY A 79 -8.70 -15.94 2.20
C GLY A 79 -8.15 -15.97 3.63
N VAL A 80 -7.42 -14.94 4.05
CA VAL A 80 -6.96 -14.80 5.44
C VAL A 80 -8.16 -14.57 6.36
N ARG A 81 -8.28 -15.41 7.39
CA ARG A 81 -9.40 -15.42 8.34
C ARG A 81 -9.02 -16.19 9.60
N GLU A 82 -9.94 -16.33 10.53
CA GLU A 82 -9.79 -17.21 11.69
C GLU A 82 -9.39 -18.63 11.25
N GLY A 83 -8.39 -19.19 11.93
CA GLY A 83 -7.82 -20.51 11.62
C GLY A 83 -6.79 -20.51 10.48
N THR A 84 -6.43 -19.35 9.93
CA THR A 84 -5.28 -19.20 9.02
C THR A 84 -4.13 -18.48 9.72
N ALA A 85 -2.94 -18.53 9.11
CA ALA A 85 -1.76 -17.87 9.62
C ALA A 85 -1.12 -16.97 8.57
N VAL A 86 -0.50 -15.87 9.02
CA VAL A 86 0.31 -14.97 8.21
C VAL A 86 1.73 -14.96 8.79
N ILE A 87 2.72 -15.16 7.94
CA ILE A 87 4.13 -15.03 8.31
C ILE A 87 4.64 -13.68 7.82
N THR A 88 5.29 -12.94 8.70
CA THR A 88 5.87 -11.64 8.37
C THR A 88 7.17 -11.41 9.16
N THR A 89 7.86 -10.31 8.87
CA THR A 89 9.04 -9.90 9.64
C THR A 89 8.64 -8.94 10.77
N PRO A 90 9.34 -8.95 11.92
CA PRO A 90 9.18 -7.90 12.93
C PRO A 90 9.79 -6.55 12.50
N TYR A 91 10.64 -6.53 11.47
CA TYR A 91 11.26 -5.32 10.94
C TYR A 91 10.36 -4.66 9.88
N THR A 92 9.19 -4.18 10.31
CA THR A 92 8.20 -3.54 9.45
C THR A 92 7.30 -2.61 10.26
N PHE A 93 6.44 -1.87 9.58
CA PHE A 93 5.42 -1.08 10.27
C PHE A 93 4.38 -2.02 10.92
N VAL A 94 3.93 -1.66 12.10
CA VAL A 94 3.04 -2.50 12.93
C VAL A 94 1.78 -2.98 12.20
N SER A 95 1.26 -2.20 11.25
CA SER A 95 0.06 -2.59 10.49
C SER A 95 0.24 -3.88 9.69
N THR A 96 1.46 -4.24 9.30
CA THR A 96 1.73 -5.49 8.58
C THR A 96 1.25 -6.71 9.38
N ALA A 97 1.48 -6.71 10.68
CA ALA A 97 1.01 -7.77 11.57
C ALA A 97 -0.45 -7.56 12.01
N THR A 98 -0.83 -6.31 12.34
CA THR A 98 -2.17 -6.05 12.90
C THR A 98 -3.28 -6.22 11.87
N CYS A 99 -3.02 -6.07 10.57
CA CYS A 99 -4.01 -6.38 9.52
C CYS A 99 -4.45 -7.84 9.56
N ALA A 100 -3.53 -8.80 9.72
CA ALA A 100 -3.88 -10.21 9.89
C ALA A 100 -4.67 -10.45 11.18
N ARG A 101 -4.30 -9.78 12.29
CA ARG A 101 -5.05 -9.85 13.56
C ARG A 101 -6.46 -9.28 13.45
N HIS A 102 -6.70 -8.26 12.62
CA HIS A 102 -8.04 -7.76 12.33
C HIS A 102 -8.95 -8.81 11.68
N LEU A 103 -8.36 -9.74 10.93
CA LEU A 103 -9.04 -10.86 10.29
C LEU A 103 -9.05 -12.12 11.18
N ASN A 104 -8.70 -11.99 12.46
CA ASN A 104 -8.58 -13.07 13.44
C ASN A 104 -7.59 -14.19 13.05
N ALA A 105 -6.67 -13.93 12.13
CA ALA A 105 -5.61 -14.85 11.77
C ALA A 105 -4.46 -14.83 12.78
N ASP A 106 -3.72 -15.93 12.87
CA ASP A 106 -2.49 -16.01 13.65
C ASP A 106 -1.34 -15.31 12.91
N VAL A 107 -0.41 -14.72 13.67
CA VAL A 107 0.77 -14.05 13.11
C VAL A 107 2.03 -14.70 13.64
N PHE A 108 2.90 -15.11 12.73
CA PHE A 108 4.22 -15.63 13.05
C PHE A 108 5.28 -14.68 12.49
N PHE A 109 6.36 -14.51 13.23
CA PHE A 109 7.46 -13.66 12.83
C PHE A 109 8.67 -14.50 12.41
N ALA A 110 9.20 -14.19 11.23
CA ALA A 110 10.48 -14.67 10.74
C ALA A 110 11.46 -13.49 10.66
N ASP A 111 12.72 -13.72 10.98
CA ASP A 111 13.76 -12.69 10.96
C ASP A 111 14.08 -12.24 9.53
N VAL A 112 14.87 -11.19 9.41
CA VAL A 112 15.32 -10.63 8.13
C VAL A 112 16.74 -11.06 7.80
N GLU A 113 17.06 -11.13 6.53
CA GLU A 113 18.41 -11.25 6.05
C GLU A 113 19.24 -10.02 6.44
N LYS A 114 20.45 -10.25 6.86
CA LYS A 114 21.33 -9.20 7.39
C LYS A 114 21.65 -8.10 6.36
N ASP A 115 21.78 -8.46 5.10
CA ASP A 115 22.26 -7.52 4.07
C ASP A 115 21.13 -6.84 3.29
N THR A 116 19.99 -7.50 3.13
CA THR A 116 18.84 -6.99 2.35
C THR A 116 17.73 -6.41 3.21
N TYR A 117 17.65 -6.80 4.48
CA TYR A 117 16.54 -6.52 5.41
C TYR A 117 15.18 -7.07 4.90
N SER A 118 15.17 -7.91 3.87
CA SER A 118 14.01 -8.68 3.46
C SER A 118 13.80 -9.86 4.40
N ILE A 119 12.56 -10.37 4.46
CA ILE A 119 12.28 -11.58 5.25
C ILE A 119 13.19 -12.72 4.81
N ASP A 120 13.81 -13.41 5.76
CA ASP A 120 14.72 -14.52 5.50
C ASP A 120 13.90 -15.81 5.26
N PRO A 121 13.93 -16.39 4.04
CA PRO A 121 13.20 -17.62 3.75
C PRO A 121 13.64 -18.81 4.60
N ASP A 122 14.91 -18.83 5.05
CA ASP A 122 15.46 -19.91 5.89
C ASP A 122 14.96 -19.84 7.35
N LYS A 123 14.21 -18.78 7.69
CA LYS A 123 13.59 -18.58 9.00
C LYS A 123 12.06 -18.84 8.99
N ILE A 124 11.51 -19.19 7.85
CA ILE A 124 10.12 -19.62 7.68
C ILE A 124 10.06 -21.15 7.77
#